data_c7ee26c54fae55235d60330c5cce5238
#
_entry.id   c7ee26c54fae55235d60330c5cce5238
#
_cell.length_a   1.000
_cell.length_b   1.000
_cell.length_c   1.000
_cell.angle_alpha   90.00
_cell.angle_beta   90.00
_cell.angle_gamma   90.00
#
_symmetry.space_group_name_H-M   'P 1'
#
loop_
_entity.id
_entity.type
_entity.pdbx_description
1 polymer ?
#
loop_
_entity_poly.entity_id
_entity_poly.type
_entity_poly.pdbx_seq_one_letter_code
_entity_poly.pdbx_strand_id
1 'polypeptide(L)'
;MFTRRHILIGAVALSATMFASAAQADQLADIKKKGEIVFGVLGTDEPNSFIDPKTRQLVGYEIDIATAVAKKIGVAPRFKQMSVSARIPELQQGHVDVLAATLTHNKERESQVDFALTHFVTGSKVMVRAGSGITALPQLAGKKVVTVRGGTQETNIRKAVPNVEVVTFENTQQAFQALRQGKGVAYVNDESSLLADYGKLGAAARGFTILPTSIGVESIALGLRKGEKNLKAVVDETLRGLEASGEAEKLFNKWYGPGTRPNIAKRSFKISTDKI
;
A
#
# COMPACT_ATOMS: atom_id res chain seq x y z
N MET A 1 -60.43 -37.91 59.81
CA MET A 1 -60.34 -36.84 58.76
C MET A 1 -58.89 -36.49 58.62
N PHE A 2 -58.26 -36.92 57.51
CA PHE A 2 -56.81 -36.83 57.28
C PHE A 2 -56.50 -35.65 56.31
N THR A 3 -55.71 -34.70 56.77
CA THR A 3 -55.20 -33.59 55.98
C THR A 3 -53.78 -33.92 55.46
N ARG A 4 -53.62 -34.11 54.14
CA ARG A 4 -52.33 -34.34 53.50
C ARG A 4 -51.66 -32.97 53.19
N ARG A 5 -50.50 -32.76 53.80
CA ARG A 5 -49.54 -31.66 53.43
C ARG A 5 -48.73 -32.08 52.29
N HIS A 6 -48.83 -31.38 51.16
CA HIS A 6 -47.91 -31.48 50.02
C HIS A 6 -46.69 -30.56 50.20
N ILE A 7 -45.52 -31.13 50.30
CA ILE A 7 -44.23 -30.44 50.30
C ILE A 7 -43.80 -30.27 48.80
N LEU A 8 -43.80 -29.06 48.34
CA LEU A 8 -43.23 -28.70 47.05
C LEU A 8 -41.73 -28.44 47.21
N ILE A 9 -40.91 -29.35 46.68
CA ILE A 9 -39.45 -29.17 46.56
C ILE A 9 -39.20 -28.39 45.25
N GLY A 10 -38.83 -27.10 45.37
CA GLY A 10 -38.41 -26.28 44.26
C GLY A 10 -36.97 -26.60 43.86
N ALA A 11 -36.78 -27.21 42.69
CA ALA A 11 -35.47 -27.39 42.08
C ALA A 11 -35.04 -26.06 41.45
N VAL A 12 -34.08 -25.37 42.06
CA VAL A 12 -33.39 -24.23 41.45
C VAL A 12 -32.36 -24.75 40.48
N ALA A 13 -32.69 -24.74 39.20
CA ALA A 13 -31.74 -25.02 38.11
C ALA A 13 -30.79 -23.80 37.95
N LEU A 14 -29.56 -23.93 38.43
CA LEU A 14 -28.50 -22.97 38.27
C LEU A 14 -27.97 -23.08 36.82
N SER A 15 -28.51 -22.24 35.91
CA SER A 15 -28.06 -22.14 34.53
C SER A 15 -26.70 -21.42 34.51
N ALA A 16 -25.61 -22.19 34.53
CA ALA A 16 -24.26 -21.66 34.25
C ALA A 16 -24.19 -21.28 32.79
N THR A 17 -24.41 -20.02 32.46
CA THR A 17 -24.10 -19.42 31.18
C THR A 17 -22.57 -19.39 31.02
N MET A 18 -22.00 -20.40 30.34
CA MET A 18 -20.64 -20.35 29.86
C MET A 18 -20.58 -19.26 28.80
N PHE A 19 -20.05 -18.09 29.13
CA PHE A 19 -19.53 -17.15 28.14
C PHE A 19 -18.33 -17.82 27.49
N ALA A 20 -18.58 -18.51 26.39
CA ALA A 20 -17.52 -18.86 25.45
C ALA A 20 -16.94 -17.52 24.92
N SER A 21 -15.87 -17.03 25.53
CA SER A 21 -15.03 -16.02 24.90
C SER A 21 -14.64 -16.61 23.55
N ALA A 22 -15.25 -16.10 22.46
CA ALA A 22 -14.78 -16.38 21.14
C ALA A 22 -13.30 -15.97 21.14
N ALA A 23 -12.41 -16.95 21.21
CA ALA A 23 -10.99 -16.72 21.03
C ALA A 23 -10.86 -16.06 19.67
N GLN A 24 -10.62 -14.76 19.66
CA GLN A 24 -10.38 -14.03 18.42
C GLN A 24 -9.19 -14.71 17.76
N ALA A 25 -9.40 -15.30 16.59
CA ALA A 25 -8.36 -16.01 15.88
C ALA A 25 -7.14 -15.07 15.74
N ASP A 26 -6.01 -15.46 16.35
CA ASP A 26 -4.77 -14.69 16.29
C ASP A 26 -4.08 -15.02 14.98
N GLN A 27 -4.21 -14.15 14.01
CA GLN A 27 -3.61 -14.32 12.68
C GLN A 27 -2.10 -14.59 12.78
N LEU A 28 -1.39 -13.96 13.73
CA LEU A 28 0.04 -14.21 13.92
C LEU A 28 0.32 -15.65 14.35
N ALA A 29 -0.53 -16.22 15.22
CA ALA A 29 -0.40 -17.61 15.62
C ALA A 29 -0.65 -18.57 14.45
N ASP A 30 -1.65 -18.28 13.61
CA ASP A 30 -1.94 -19.07 12.41
C ASP A 30 -0.80 -19.01 11.38
N ILE A 31 -0.23 -17.82 11.14
CA ILE A 31 0.94 -17.62 10.29
C ILE A 31 2.14 -18.45 10.79
N LYS A 32 2.44 -18.38 12.09
CA LYS A 32 3.53 -19.17 12.70
C LYS A 32 3.29 -20.67 12.57
N LYS A 33 2.05 -21.12 12.78
CA LYS A 33 1.68 -22.54 12.63
C LYS A 33 1.82 -23.04 11.20
N LYS A 34 1.47 -22.21 10.21
CA LYS A 34 1.63 -22.52 8.78
C LYS A 34 3.09 -22.49 8.32
N GLY A 35 3.96 -21.76 9.01
CA GLY A 35 5.34 -21.51 8.61
C GLY A 35 5.50 -20.56 7.41
N GLU A 36 4.43 -19.88 7.00
CA GLU A 36 4.45 -18.92 5.89
C GLU A 36 3.53 -17.72 6.15
N ILE A 37 3.90 -16.56 5.60
CA ILE A 37 3.09 -15.36 5.55
C ILE A 37 2.90 -14.91 4.11
N VAL A 38 1.67 -14.58 3.72
CA VAL A 38 1.33 -14.17 2.35
C VAL A 38 1.22 -12.65 2.26
N PHE A 39 2.10 -12.04 1.47
CA PHE A 39 2.07 -10.61 1.17
C PHE A 39 1.37 -10.35 -0.17
N GLY A 40 0.39 -9.45 -0.17
CA GLY A 40 -0.16 -8.88 -1.38
C GLY A 40 0.75 -7.78 -1.92
N VAL A 41 1.13 -7.86 -3.20
CA VAL A 41 2.06 -6.93 -3.86
C VAL A 41 1.56 -6.57 -5.26
N LEU A 42 2.05 -5.47 -5.84
CA LEU A 42 1.61 -5.04 -7.18
C LEU A 42 2.35 -5.77 -8.32
N GLY A 43 3.65 -6.01 -8.18
CA GLY A 43 4.45 -6.70 -9.19
C GLY A 43 4.73 -5.90 -10.48
N THR A 44 4.17 -4.71 -10.60
CA THR A 44 4.32 -3.81 -11.76
C THR A 44 4.72 -2.39 -11.38
N ASP A 45 4.93 -2.13 -10.10
CA ASP A 45 5.20 -0.81 -9.53
C ASP A 45 6.67 -0.66 -9.12
N GLU A 46 7.52 -0.32 -10.06
CA GLU A 46 8.94 -0.03 -9.79
C GLU A 46 9.09 1.34 -9.14
N PRO A 47 9.92 1.46 -8.07
CA PRO A 47 10.81 0.45 -7.50
C PRO A 47 10.23 -0.25 -6.25
N ASN A 48 8.93 -0.14 -5.97
CA ASN A 48 8.29 -0.70 -4.78
C ASN A 48 8.17 -2.24 -4.83
N SER A 49 7.52 -2.75 -5.89
CA SER A 49 7.37 -4.18 -6.15
C SER A 49 7.22 -4.44 -7.65
N PHE A 50 8.19 -5.08 -8.28
CA PHE A 50 8.20 -5.32 -9.72
C PHE A 50 9.00 -6.58 -10.08
N ILE A 51 8.75 -7.09 -11.29
CA ILE A 51 9.56 -8.18 -11.86
C ILE A 51 10.80 -7.59 -12.49
N ASP A 52 11.97 -7.91 -11.95
CA ASP A 52 13.26 -7.52 -12.53
C ASP A 52 13.41 -8.16 -13.93
N PRO A 53 13.61 -7.37 -14.99
CA PRO A 53 13.65 -7.89 -16.37
C PRO A 53 14.84 -8.82 -16.64
N LYS A 54 15.93 -8.71 -15.86
CA LYS A 54 17.14 -9.51 -16.03
C LYS A 54 17.04 -10.85 -15.28
N THR A 55 16.64 -10.80 -14.00
CA THR A 55 16.61 -11.99 -13.13
C THR A 55 15.26 -12.70 -13.16
N ARG A 56 14.19 -12.05 -13.65
CA ARG A 56 12.80 -12.51 -13.62
C ARG A 56 12.26 -12.72 -12.20
N GLN A 57 12.96 -12.20 -11.20
CA GLN A 57 12.58 -12.25 -9.80
C GLN A 57 11.66 -11.08 -9.43
N LEU A 58 10.74 -11.30 -8.52
CA LEU A 58 9.98 -10.23 -7.87
C LEU A 58 10.88 -9.54 -6.86
N VAL A 59 11.12 -8.25 -7.06
CA VAL A 59 12.04 -7.45 -6.26
C VAL A 59 11.42 -6.07 -5.97
N GLY A 60 12.01 -5.32 -5.04
CA GLY A 60 11.62 -3.94 -4.77
C GLY A 60 11.73 -3.58 -3.30
N TYR A 61 11.52 -2.31 -3.02
CA TYR A 61 11.61 -1.75 -1.68
C TYR A 61 10.66 -2.42 -0.69
N GLU A 62 9.39 -2.57 -1.07
CA GLU A 62 8.38 -3.23 -0.23
C GLU A 62 8.58 -4.75 -0.16
N ILE A 63 9.21 -5.37 -1.15
CA ILE A 63 9.58 -6.79 -1.11
C ILE A 63 10.66 -7.03 -0.05
N ASP A 64 11.66 -6.13 0.03
CA ASP A 64 12.71 -6.21 1.05
C ASP A 64 12.11 -5.99 2.46
N ILE A 65 11.21 -5.02 2.64
CA ILE A 65 10.50 -4.78 3.91
C ILE A 65 9.67 -6.00 4.31
N ALA A 66 8.86 -6.54 3.40
CA ALA A 66 8.03 -7.73 3.64
C ALA A 66 8.88 -8.95 4.02
N THR A 67 10.03 -9.12 3.37
CA THR A 67 11.00 -10.17 3.71
C THR A 67 11.57 -9.98 5.11
N ALA A 68 11.88 -8.74 5.51
CA ALA A 68 12.33 -8.44 6.88
C ALA A 68 11.25 -8.77 7.92
N VAL A 69 9.97 -8.48 7.63
CA VAL A 69 8.83 -8.84 8.49
C VAL A 69 8.71 -10.36 8.62
N ALA A 70 8.74 -11.10 7.53
CA ALA A 70 8.69 -12.58 7.55
C ALA A 70 9.85 -13.18 8.36
N LYS A 71 11.06 -12.66 8.19
CA LYS A 71 12.25 -13.04 8.96
C LYS A 71 12.06 -12.78 10.46
N LYS A 72 11.50 -11.63 10.84
CA LYS A 72 11.22 -11.30 12.25
C LYS A 72 10.21 -12.25 12.88
N ILE A 73 9.18 -12.67 12.13
CA ILE A 73 8.19 -13.66 12.57
C ILE A 73 8.79 -15.07 12.63
N GLY A 74 9.82 -15.36 11.82
CA GLY A 74 10.46 -16.68 11.69
C GLY A 74 9.74 -17.61 10.71
N VAL A 75 9.15 -17.07 9.64
CA VAL A 75 8.39 -17.81 8.62
C VAL A 75 8.85 -17.46 7.20
N ALA A 76 8.46 -18.26 6.22
CA ALA A 76 8.75 -18.01 4.81
C ALA A 76 7.80 -16.93 4.24
N PRO A 77 8.30 -15.93 3.47
CA PRO A 77 7.45 -15.00 2.75
C PRO A 77 6.89 -15.64 1.47
N ARG A 78 5.59 -15.47 1.22
CA ARG A 78 4.95 -15.72 -0.07
C ARG A 78 4.41 -14.40 -0.62
N PHE A 79 4.51 -14.21 -1.93
CA PHE A 79 4.04 -12.99 -2.59
C PHE A 79 2.92 -13.32 -3.59
N LYS A 80 1.78 -12.64 -3.44
CA LYS A 80 0.64 -12.71 -4.35
C LYS A 80 0.51 -11.39 -5.09
N GLN A 81 0.70 -11.41 -6.40
CA GLN A 81 0.53 -10.22 -7.23
C GLN A 81 -0.96 -9.90 -7.42
N MET A 82 -1.29 -8.60 -7.41
CA MET A 82 -2.66 -8.12 -7.58
C MET A 82 -2.71 -6.73 -8.22
N SER A 83 -3.90 -6.33 -8.70
CA SER A 83 -4.13 -4.96 -9.15
C SER A 83 -4.27 -4.00 -7.96
N VAL A 84 -4.11 -2.70 -8.22
CA VAL A 84 -4.26 -1.66 -7.20
C VAL A 84 -5.66 -1.65 -6.58
N SER A 85 -6.69 -1.88 -7.38
CA SER A 85 -8.09 -1.92 -6.92
C SER A 85 -8.43 -3.18 -6.12
N ALA A 86 -7.68 -4.28 -6.28
CA ALA A 86 -7.92 -5.53 -5.56
C ALA A 86 -7.30 -5.58 -4.15
N ARG A 87 -6.41 -4.64 -3.80
CA ARG A 87 -5.64 -4.66 -2.54
C ARG A 87 -6.50 -4.89 -1.30
N ILE A 88 -7.41 -3.97 -1.02
CA ILE A 88 -8.26 -4.03 0.19
C ILE A 88 -9.21 -5.24 0.16
N PRO A 89 -9.95 -5.52 -0.93
CA PRO A 89 -10.77 -6.73 -1.03
C PRO A 89 -10.01 -8.05 -0.77
N GLU A 90 -8.84 -8.24 -1.35
CA GLU A 90 -8.00 -9.44 -1.18
C GLU A 90 -7.54 -9.62 0.28
N LEU A 91 -7.19 -8.51 0.95
CA LEU A 91 -6.83 -8.52 2.36
C LEU A 91 -8.03 -8.88 3.25
N GLN A 92 -9.18 -8.26 3.03
CA GLN A 92 -10.40 -8.49 3.82
C GLN A 92 -10.92 -9.93 3.69
N GLN A 93 -10.78 -10.53 2.50
CA GLN A 93 -11.17 -11.91 2.24
C GLN A 93 -10.16 -12.94 2.80
N GLY A 94 -9.02 -12.47 3.35
CA GLY A 94 -8.00 -13.36 3.91
C GLY A 94 -7.15 -14.09 2.85
N HIS A 95 -7.20 -13.64 1.59
CA HIS A 95 -6.38 -14.20 0.52
C HIS A 95 -4.90 -13.81 0.65
N VAL A 96 -4.63 -12.75 1.40
CA VAL A 96 -3.30 -12.31 1.82
C VAL A 96 -3.34 -11.90 3.30
N ASP A 97 -2.20 -11.94 3.95
CA ASP A 97 -2.06 -11.63 5.36
C ASP A 97 -1.72 -10.15 5.59
N VAL A 98 -0.89 -9.58 4.73
CA VAL A 98 -0.42 -8.20 4.78
C VAL A 98 -0.34 -7.64 3.36
N LEU A 99 -0.70 -6.38 3.17
CA LEU A 99 -0.46 -5.64 1.93
C LEU A 99 0.88 -4.91 2.00
N ALA A 100 1.79 -5.25 1.10
CA ALA A 100 3.01 -4.52 0.79
C ALA A 100 2.91 -4.06 -0.68
N ALA A 101 2.00 -3.10 -0.93
CA ALA A 101 1.46 -2.82 -2.26
C ALA A 101 1.21 -1.31 -2.48
N THR A 102 2.11 -0.46 -2.03
CA THR A 102 2.06 1.00 -2.17
C THR A 102 0.71 1.55 -1.71
N LEU A 103 0.29 1.14 -0.50
CA LEU A 103 -1.02 1.49 0.03
C LEU A 103 -0.94 2.78 0.86
N THR A 104 -1.46 3.88 0.33
CA THR A 104 -1.57 5.15 1.05
C THR A 104 -2.48 4.99 2.27
N HIS A 105 -1.96 5.34 3.43
CA HIS A 105 -2.68 5.45 4.67
C HIS A 105 -3.51 6.74 4.66
N ASN A 106 -4.82 6.62 4.80
CA ASN A 106 -5.77 7.72 4.92
C ASN A 106 -7.02 7.29 5.71
N LYS A 107 -7.80 8.27 6.18
CA LYS A 107 -8.99 8.05 7.03
C LYS A 107 -10.06 7.17 6.38
N GLU A 108 -10.24 7.28 5.07
CA GLU A 108 -11.22 6.45 4.34
C GLU A 108 -10.83 4.97 4.43
N ARG A 109 -9.56 4.64 4.18
CA ARG A 109 -9.05 3.27 4.22
C ARG A 109 -8.93 2.73 5.64
N GLU A 110 -8.71 3.58 6.65
CA GLU A 110 -8.72 3.18 8.07
C GLU A 110 -10.05 2.59 8.50
N SER A 111 -11.16 2.97 7.89
CA SER A 111 -12.46 2.33 8.16
C SER A 111 -12.49 0.85 7.74
N GLN A 112 -11.64 0.45 6.80
CA GLN A 112 -11.66 -0.85 6.14
C GLN A 112 -10.52 -1.78 6.57
N VAL A 113 -9.34 -1.23 6.87
CA VAL A 113 -8.12 -1.96 7.20
C VAL A 113 -7.35 -1.24 8.30
N ASP A 114 -6.44 -1.94 8.98
CA ASP A 114 -5.47 -1.34 9.87
C ASP A 114 -4.16 -1.09 9.11
N PHE A 115 -3.40 -0.10 9.56
CA PHE A 115 -2.12 0.27 8.97
C PHE A 115 -0.99 0.08 9.97
N ALA A 116 0.14 -0.41 9.51
CA ALA A 116 1.39 -0.35 10.23
C ALA A 116 1.97 1.08 10.19
N LEU A 117 3.15 1.28 10.76
CA LEU A 117 3.88 2.55 10.64
C LEU A 117 4.13 2.90 9.17
N THR A 118 4.04 4.19 8.85
CA THR A 118 4.41 4.71 7.53
C THR A 118 5.88 4.44 7.26
N HIS A 119 6.15 3.73 6.17
CA HIS A 119 7.51 3.33 5.79
C HIS A 119 8.05 4.12 4.59
N PHE A 120 7.19 4.85 3.88
CA PHE A 120 7.58 5.74 2.79
C PHE A 120 6.64 6.94 2.72
N VAL A 121 7.19 8.11 2.38
CA VAL A 121 6.41 9.33 2.16
C VAL A 121 6.78 9.90 0.80
N THR A 122 5.78 10.20 -0.01
CA THR A 122 5.92 10.81 -1.34
C THR A 122 4.80 11.80 -1.58
N GLY A 123 4.71 12.38 -2.76
CA GLY A 123 3.60 13.24 -3.18
C GLY A 123 2.96 12.71 -4.46
N SER A 124 1.66 12.89 -4.63
CA SER A 124 1.04 12.72 -5.94
C SER A 124 1.45 13.87 -6.86
N LYS A 125 1.99 13.56 -8.04
CA LYS A 125 2.42 14.54 -9.07
C LYS A 125 1.87 14.19 -10.44
N VAL A 126 2.15 15.06 -11.39
CA VAL A 126 1.64 14.97 -12.77
C VAL A 126 2.81 14.98 -13.73
N MET A 127 2.94 13.94 -14.57
CA MET A 127 3.84 13.90 -15.72
C MET A 127 3.06 14.29 -16.97
N VAL A 128 3.60 15.22 -17.74
CA VAL A 128 3.02 15.70 -19.00
C VAL A 128 3.99 15.50 -20.16
N ARG A 129 3.51 15.53 -21.40
CA ARG A 129 4.39 15.58 -22.57
C ARG A 129 5.05 16.95 -22.65
N ALA A 130 6.36 16.98 -22.86
CA ALA A 130 7.08 18.21 -23.23
C ALA A 130 6.49 18.74 -24.56
N GLY A 131 6.34 20.05 -24.69
CA GLY A 131 5.70 20.63 -25.88
C GLY A 131 4.17 20.57 -25.90
N SER A 132 3.52 20.00 -24.88
CA SER A 132 2.05 20.07 -24.71
C SER A 132 1.53 21.46 -24.38
N GLY A 133 2.41 22.40 -24.02
CA GLY A 133 2.07 23.71 -23.50
C GLY A 133 1.55 23.70 -22.04
N ILE A 134 1.52 22.50 -21.40
CA ILE A 134 1.04 22.33 -20.02
C ILE A 134 2.23 22.51 -19.07
N THR A 135 2.21 23.57 -18.29
CA THR A 135 3.24 23.91 -17.29
C THR A 135 2.68 24.01 -15.87
N ALA A 136 1.33 24.02 -15.72
CA ALA A 136 0.64 24.14 -14.44
C ALA A 136 -0.68 23.35 -14.44
N LEU A 137 -1.13 22.96 -13.25
CA LEU A 137 -2.32 22.14 -13.05
C LEU A 137 -3.62 22.71 -13.66
N PRO A 138 -3.91 24.03 -13.58
CA PRO A 138 -5.15 24.57 -14.14
C PRO A 138 -5.33 24.34 -15.66
N GLN A 139 -4.22 24.17 -16.38
CA GLN A 139 -4.23 23.90 -17.83
C GLN A 139 -4.73 22.49 -18.17
N LEU A 140 -4.90 21.62 -17.19
CA LEU A 140 -5.49 20.27 -17.34
C LEU A 140 -7.01 20.28 -17.32
N ALA A 141 -7.67 21.39 -16.99
CA ALA A 141 -9.14 21.51 -17.01
C ALA A 141 -9.69 21.15 -18.39
N GLY A 142 -10.68 20.26 -18.45
CA GLY A 142 -11.28 19.75 -19.69
C GLY A 142 -10.38 18.81 -20.50
N LYS A 143 -9.19 18.47 -19.99
CA LYS A 143 -8.25 17.56 -20.66
C LYS A 143 -8.29 16.16 -20.07
N LYS A 144 -7.98 15.19 -20.91
CA LYS A 144 -7.89 13.78 -20.52
C LYS A 144 -6.56 13.50 -19.82
N VAL A 145 -6.61 13.05 -18.57
CA VAL A 145 -5.48 12.56 -17.80
C VAL A 145 -5.63 11.07 -17.50
N VAL A 146 -4.52 10.37 -17.39
CA VAL A 146 -4.50 8.93 -17.10
C VAL A 146 -3.95 8.69 -15.71
N THR A 147 -4.47 7.67 -15.03
CA THR A 147 -3.99 7.20 -13.73
C THR A 147 -4.34 5.73 -13.52
N VAL A 148 -4.06 5.19 -12.33
CA VAL A 148 -4.34 3.80 -11.97
C VAL A 148 -5.61 3.71 -11.15
N ARG A 149 -6.49 2.75 -11.50
CA ARG A 149 -7.74 2.47 -10.81
C ARG A 149 -7.48 2.04 -9.36
N GLY A 150 -8.23 2.63 -8.40
CA GLY A 150 -8.13 2.31 -6.98
C GLY A 150 -6.97 3.01 -6.25
N GLY A 151 -6.24 3.90 -6.95
CA GLY A 151 -5.26 4.80 -6.35
C GLY A 151 -5.92 6.08 -5.82
N THR A 152 -5.26 6.78 -4.90
CA THR A 152 -5.66 8.10 -4.38
C THR A 152 -5.51 9.20 -5.44
N GLN A 153 -4.71 8.96 -6.45
CA GLN A 153 -4.35 9.90 -7.51
C GLN A 153 -5.57 10.39 -8.31
N GLU A 154 -6.58 9.53 -8.51
CA GLU A 154 -7.81 9.92 -9.17
C GLU A 154 -8.57 10.99 -8.36
N THR A 155 -8.75 10.75 -7.06
CA THR A 155 -9.41 11.71 -6.16
C THR A 155 -8.59 12.99 -6.05
N ASN A 156 -7.27 12.87 -5.92
CA ASN A 156 -6.37 14.02 -5.78
C ASN A 156 -6.40 14.94 -7.00
N ILE A 157 -6.36 14.38 -8.23
CA ILE A 157 -6.38 15.21 -9.44
C ILE A 157 -7.75 15.85 -9.67
N ARG A 158 -8.87 15.14 -9.42
CA ARG A 158 -10.22 15.70 -9.52
C ARG A 158 -10.42 16.87 -8.54
N LYS A 159 -9.86 16.77 -7.34
CA LYS A 159 -9.89 17.82 -6.33
C LYS A 159 -9.03 19.03 -6.72
N ALA A 160 -7.84 18.77 -7.29
CA ALA A 160 -6.90 19.83 -7.66
C ALA A 160 -7.28 20.55 -8.96
N VAL A 161 -7.95 19.85 -9.88
CA VAL A 161 -8.32 20.37 -11.20
C VAL A 161 -9.79 20.06 -11.49
N PRO A 162 -10.71 21.00 -11.23
CA PRO A 162 -12.11 20.84 -11.61
C PRO A 162 -12.27 20.57 -13.11
N ASN A 163 -13.25 19.74 -13.46
CA ASN A 163 -13.59 19.36 -14.86
C ASN A 163 -12.47 18.57 -15.60
N VAL A 164 -11.47 18.04 -14.91
CA VAL A 164 -10.51 17.11 -15.55
C VAL A 164 -11.21 15.81 -15.96
N GLU A 165 -10.93 15.31 -17.15
CA GLU A 165 -11.37 13.98 -17.60
C GLU A 165 -10.36 12.92 -17.16
N VAL A 166 -10.72 12.02 -16.23
CA VAL A 166 -9.81 10.98 -15.71
C VAL A 166 -10.13 9.64 -16.34
N VAL A 167 -9.12 9.02 -16.95
CA VAL A 167 -9.17 7.65 -17.49
C VAL A 167 -8.25 6.77 -16.65
N THR A 168 -8.80 5.68 -16.10
CA THR A 168 -8.07 4.76 -15.21
C THR A 168 -7.64 3.49 -15.94
N PHE A 169 -6.47 2.97 -15.56
CA PHE A 169 -5.89 1.72 -16.03
C PHE A 169 -5.66 0.76 -14.87
N GLU A 170 -5.48 -0.53 -15.15
CA GLU A 170 -5.37 -1.56 -14.11
C GLU A 170 -4.05 -1.49 -13.33
N ASN A 171 -2.98 -1.01 -13.97
CA ASN A 171 -1.66 -0.94 -13.34
C ASN A 171 -0.82 0.25 -13.86
N THR A 172 0.29 0.53 -13.18
CA THR A 172 1.19 1.64 -13.47
C THR A 172 1.79 1.56 -14.88
N GLN A 173 2.17 0.37 -15.33
CA GLN A 173 2.76 0.19 -16.67
C GLN A 173 1.76 0.54 -17.78
N GLN A 174 0.50 0.12 -17.66
CA GLN A 174 -0.54 0.44 -18.64
C GLN A 174 -0.85 1.95 -18.66
N ALA A 175 -0.97 2.59 -17.47
CA ALA A 175 -1.21 4.03 -17.38
C ALA A 175 -0.05 4.85 -18.00
N PHE A 176 1.19 4.48 -17.72
CA PHE A 176 2.34 5.12 -18.32
C PHE A 176 2.41 4.93 -19.85
N GLN A 177 2.13 3.73 -20.34
CA GLN A 177 2.03 3.48 -21.79
C GLN A 177 0.91 4.27 -22.44
N ALA A 178 -0.22 4.45 -21.76
CA ALA A 178 -1.32 5.27 -22.27
C ALA A 178 -0.89 6.74 -22.45
N LEU A 179 -0.12 7.33 -21.52
CA LEU A 179 0.49 8.64 -21.70
C LEU A 179 1.42 8.65 -22.92
N ARG A 180 2.30 7.66 -23.05
CA ARG A 180 3.25 7.56 -24.18
C ARG A 180 2.56 7.47 -25.53
N GLN A 181 1.44 6.77 -25.59
CA GLN A 181 0.61 6.61 -26.80
C GLN A 181 -0.32 7.79 -27.08
N GLY A 182 -0.35 8.82 -26.22
CA GLY A 182 -1.23 9.98 -26.38
C GLY A 182 -2.70 9.74 -26.04
N LYS A 183 -3.01 8.67 -25.30
CA LYS A 183 -4.39 8.40 -24.81
C LYS A 183 -4.84 9.37 -23.71
N GLY A 184 -3.91 10.12 -23.13
CA GLY A 184 -4.10 11.26 -22.27
C GLY A 184 -2.94 12.24 -22.41
N VAL A 185 -3.16 13.50 -22.03
CA VAL A 185 -2.13 14.56 -22.08
C VAL A 185 -1.20 14.51 -20.87
N ALA A 186 -1.65 13.87 -19.79
CA ALA A 186 -0.92 13.77 -18.52
C ALA A 186 -1.13 12.41 -17.85
N TYR A 187 -0.16 12.00 -17.03
CA TYR A 187 -0.19 10.83 -16.16
C TYR A 187 -0.01 11.26 -14.71
N VAL A 188 -0.92 10.86 -13.84
CA VAL A 188 -0.92 11.17 -12.40
C VAL A 188 -0.50 9.93 -11.64
N ASN A 189 0.55 10.05 -10.84
CA ASN A 189 1.01 8.96 -9.95
C ASN A 189 1.86 9.54 -8.81
N ASP A 190 2.35 8.67 -7.94
CA ASP A 190 3.33 9.03 -6.91
C ASP A 190 4.62 9.52 -7.56
N GLU A 191 5.20 10.59 -7.02
CA GLU A 191 6.43 11.18 -7.55
C GLU A 191 7.54 10.16 -7.70
N SER A 192 7.70 9.26 -6.71
CA SER A 192 8.72 8.21 -6.76
C SER A 192 8.54 7.25 -7.94
N SER A 193 7.30 6.86 -8.24
CA SER A 193 6.98 6.02 -9.42
C SER A 193 7.15 6.80 -10.72
N LEU A 194 6.74 8.08 -10.77
CA LEU A 194 6.96 8.94 -11.94
C LEU A 194 8.45 9.14 -12.24
N LEU A 195 9.28 9.31 -11.22
CA LEU A 195 10.74 9.41 -11.38
C LEU A 195 11.33 8.10 -11.91
N ALA A 196 10.88 6.94 -11.42
CA ALA A 196 11.31 5.65 -11.95
C ALA A 196 10.91 5.47 -13.42
N ASP A 197 9.68 5.83 -13.77
CA ASP A 197 9.19 5.78 -15.15
C ASP A 197 9.95 6.76 -16.06
N TYR A 198 10.25 7.96 -15.56
CA TYR A 198 11.09 8.94 -16.26
C TYR A 198 12.50 8.38 -16.52
N GLY A 199 13.10 7.73 -15.52
CA GLY A 199 14.41 7.09 -15.65
C GLY A 199 14.45 5.94 -16.67
N LYS A 200 13.32 5.24 -16.90
CA LYS A 200 13.21 4.18 -17.93
C LYS A 200 13.27 4.73 -19.36
N LEU A 201 12.95 6.00 -19.54
CA LEU A 201 12.86 6.61 -20.89
C LEU A 201 14.23 6.86 -21.50
N GLY A 202 15.30 6.99 -20.73
CA GLY A 202 16.63 7.33 -21.24
C GLY A 202 16.59 8.62 -22.08
N ALA A 203 17.05 8.60 -23.32
CA ALA A 203 17.02 9.75 -24.21
C ALA A 203 15.59 10.27 -24.51
N ALA A 204 14.59 9.41 -24.49
CA ALA A 204 13.19 9.80 -24.71
C ALA A 204 12.59 10.60 -23.54
N ALA A 205 13.27 10.69 -22.39
CA ALA A 205 12.86 11.50 -21.24
C ALA A 205 12.63 12.98 -21.60
N ARG A 206 13.39 13.51 -22.59
CA ARG A 206 13.20 14.89 -23.10
C ARG A 206 11.78 15.17 -23.59
N GLY A 207 11.03 14.14 -23.96
CA GLY A 207 9.64 14.24 -24.40
C GLY A 207 8.62 14.36 -23.25
N PHE A 208 9.06 14.39 -21.99
CA PHE A 208 8.18 14.44 -20.83
C PHE A 208 8.71 15.39 -19.75
N THR A 209 7.80 15.88 -18.90
CA THR A 209 8.13 16.74 -17.76
C THR A 209 7.21 16.37 -16.58
N ILE A 210 7.77 16.29 -15.39
CA ILE A 210 7.01 16.15 -14.16
C ILE A 210 6.75 17.56 -13.62
N LEU A 211 5.47 17.94 -13.45
CA LEU A 211 5.10 19.24 -12.91
C LEU A 211 5.58 19.35 -11.45
N PRO A 212 6.10 20.54 -11.05
CA PRO A 212 6.68 20.69 -9.71
C PRO A 212 5.64 20.60 -8.58
N THR A 213 4.38 20.99 -8.86
CA THR A 213 3.31 21.05 -7.86
C THR A 213 2.85 19.64 -7.46
N SER A 214 2.90 19.33 -6.17
CA SER A 214 2.26 18.13 -5.60
C SER A 214 0.76 18.40 -5.40
N ILE A 215 -0.07 17.39 -5.70
CA ILE A 215 -1.53 17.45 -5.52
C ILE A 215 -2.02 16.63 -4.32
N GLY A 216 -1.11 16.07 -3.55
CA GLY A 216 -1.40 15.32 -2.32
C GLY A 216 -0.14 14.76 -1.71
N VAL A 217 -0.18 14.50 -0.41
CA VAL A 217 0.86 13.76 0.32
C VAL A 217 0.42 12.30 0.40
N GLU A 218 1.33 11.39 0.11
CA GLU A 218 1.10 9.96 0.14
C GLU A 218 1.97 9.33 1.23
N SER A 219 1.36 9.01 2.37
CA SER A 219 1.97 8.24 3.46
C SER A 219 1.74 6.76 3.19
N ILE A 220 2.77 6.04 2.76
CA ILE A 220 2.66 4.64 2.36
C ILE A 220 2.92 3.74 3.57
N ALA A 221 2.00 2.83 3.86
CA ALA A 221 2.09 1.90 4.97
C ALA A 221 1.65 0.49 4.58
N LEU A 222 2.14 -0.52 5.32
CA LEU A 222 1.66 -1.88 5.16
C LEU A 222 0.23 -1.99 5.70
N GLY A 223 -0.65 -2.63 4.92
CA GLY A 223 -2.05 -2.82 5.31
C GLY A 223 -2.27 -4.18 5.98
N LEU A 224 -3.10 -4.20 7.04
CA LEU A 224 -3.46 -5.40 7.79
C LEU A 224 -4.99 -5.48 7.92
N ARG A 225 -5.54 -6.68 8.14
CA ARG A 225 -6.96 -6.80 8.50
C ARG A 225 -7.23 -6.08 9.81
N LYS A 226 -8.45 -5.56 9.94
CA LYS A 226 -8.90 -4.88 11.16
C LYS A 226 -8.77 -5.78 12.38
N GLY A 227 -8.18 -5.23 13.44
CA GLY A 227 -8.12 -5.88 14.75
C GLY A 227 -6.97 -6.87 14.94
N GLU A 228 -6.11 -7.11 13.96
CA GLU A 228 -4.96 -8.01 14.03
C GLU A 228 -3.79 -7.39 14.82
N LYS A 229 -4.03 -7.10 16.09
CA LYS A 229 -3.12 -6.33 16.97
C LYS A 229 -1.75 -6.97 17.13
N ASN A 230 -1.70 -8.32 17.27
CA ASN A 230 -0.44 -9.03 17.47
C ASN A 230 0.42 -9.01 16.21
N LEU A 231 -0.18 -9.24 15.03
CA LEU A 231 0.52 -9.14 13.76
C LEU A 231 1.01 -7.71 13.51
N LYS A 232 0.14 -6.70 13.73
CA LYS A 232 0.50 -5.29 13.61
C LYS A 232 1.68 -4.93 14.52
N ALA A 233 1.68 -5.38 15.77
CA ALA A 233 2.75 -5.09 16.72
C ALA A 233 4.11 -5.60 16.24
N VAL A 234 4.19 -6.83 15.70
CA VAL A 234 5.42 -7.40 15.14
C VAL A 234 5.86 -6.67 13.87
N VAL A 235 4.91 -6.29 13.00
CA VAL A 235 5.23 -5.49 11.82
C VAL A 235 5.81 -4.13 12.21
N ASP A 236 5.15 -3.41 13.13
CA ASP A 236 5.61 -2.11 13.62
C ASP A 236 6.98 -2.20 14.32
N GLU A 237 7.21 -3.26 15.12
CA GLU A 237 8.50 -3.50 15.76
C GLU A 237 9.60 -3.72 14.71
N THR A 238 9.31 -4.49 13.65
CA THR A 238 10.25 -4.70 12.55
C THR A 238 10.60 -3.37 11.87
N LEU A 239 9.60 -2.57 11.54
CA LEU A 239 9.80 -1.26 10.91
C LEU A 239 10.63 -0.31 11.78
N ARG A 240 10.36 -0.24 13.10
CA ARG A 240 11.18 0.53 14.05
C ARG A 240 12.62 0.01 14.10
N GLY A 241 12.80 -1.30 14.07
CA GLY A 241 14.13 -1.93 14.05
C GLY A 241 14.93 -1.57 12.79
N LEU A 242 14.29 -1.57 11.60
CA LEU A 242 14.91 -1.13 10.35
C LEU A 242 15.36 0.34 10.44
N GLU A 243 14.56 1.22 11.02
CA GLU A 243 14.90 2.63 11.20
C GLU A 243 16.05 2.80 12.20
N ALA A 244 15.97 2.16 13.36
CA ALA A 244 16.95 2.30 14.44
C ALA A 244 18.32 1.75 14.06
N SER A 245 18.40 0.69 13.24
CA SER A 245 19.65 0.08 12.78
C SER A 245 20.27 0.79 11.57
N GLY A 246 19.60 1.78 10.96
CA GLY A 246 20.00 2.41 9.72
C GLY A 246 19.75 1.56 8.47
N GLU A 247 19.12 0.38 8.60
CA GLU A 247 18.80 -0.47 7.46
C GLU A 247 17.74 0.17 6.54
N ALA A 248 16.78 0.93 7.12
CA ALA A 248 15.80 1.69 6.35
C ALA A 248 16.45 2.68 5.36
N GLU A 249 17.55 3.34 5.77
CA GLU A 249 18.31 4.23 4.87
C GLU A 249 19.01 3.46 3.76
N LYS A 250 19.59 2.28 4.08
CA LYS A 250 20.22 1.43 3.08
C LYS A 250 19.20 0.91 2.05
N LEU A 251 18.00 0.48 2.49
CA LEU A 251 16.92 0.06 1.63
C LEU A 251 16.45 1.20 0.72
N PHE A 252 16.30 2.40 1.29
CA PHE A 252 15.98 3.59 0.50
C PHE A 252 17.04 3.83 -0.58
N ASN A 253 18.32 3.86 -0.19
CA ASN A 253 19.43 4.11 -1.13
C ASN A 253 19.52 3.03 -2.23
N LYS A 254 19.26 1.76 -1.88
CA LYS A 254 19.26 0.64 -2.83
C LYS A 254 18.22 0.84 -3.94
N TRP A 255 17.03 1.36 -3.61
CA TRP A 255 15.90 1.39 -4.55
C TRP A 255 15.58 2.77 -5.11
N TYR A 256 15.85 3.83 -4.36
CA TYR A 256 15.50 5.20 -4.72
C TYR A 256 16.69 6.14 -4.80
N GLY A 257 17.79 5.80 -4.14
CA GLY A 257 18.96 6.66 -3.96
C GLY A 257 19.72 6.97 -5.22
N PRO A 258 20.85 7.68 -5.08
CA PRO A 258 21.71 8.04 -6.20
C PRO A 258 22.15 6.84 -7.04
N GLY A 259 22.07 6.99 -8.36
CA GLY A 259 22.41 5.93 -9.32
C GLY A 259 21.28 4.93 -9.61
N THR A 260 20.16 4.98 -8.90
CA THR A 260 18.94 4.24 -9.23
C THR A 260 18.10 5.00 -10.29
N ARG A 261 17.02 4.39 -10.79
CA ARG A 261 16.12 5.07 -11.75
C ARG A 261 15.44 6.32 -11.19
N PRO A 262 14.86 6.29 -9.96
CA PRO A 262 14.31 7.48 -9.33
C PRO A 262 15.35 8.54 -9.02
N ASN A 263 16.58 8.13 -8.71
CA ASN A 263 17.74 8.99 -8.44
C ASN A 263 17.46 10.11 -7.43
N ILE A 264 16.83 9.76 -6.31
CA ILE A 264 16.48 10.71 -5.23
C ILE A 264 17.72 10.91 -4.37
N ALA A 265 18.20 12.16 -4.27
CA ALA A 265 19.47 12.47 -3.61
C ALA A 265 19.51 12.10 -2.13
N LYS A 266 18.38 12.21 -1.40
CA LYS A 266 18.30 12.00 0.04
C LYS A 266 16.89 11.61 0.47
N ARG A 267 16.78 10.67 1.41
CA ARG A 267 15.54 10.35 2.10
C ARG A 267 15.08 11.53 2.96
N SER A 268 13.84 11.99 2.78
CA SER A 268 13.28 13.15 3.48
C SER A 268 12.36 12.79 4.64
N PHE A 269 12.18 11.52 4.94
CA PHE A 269 11.28 11.00 5.97
C PHE A 269 12.00 9.94 6.83
N LYS A 270 11.39 9.59 7.95
CA LYS A 270 11.73 8.43 8.78
C LYS A 270 10.51 7.53 8.90
N ILE A 271 10.74 6.24 9.14
CA ILE A 271 9.65 5.32 9.49
C ILE A 271 9.03 5.77 10.81
N SER A 272 7.76 6.12 10.77
CA SER A 272 7.06 6.71 11.91
C SER A 272 5.54 6.55 11.77
N THR A 273 4.82 6.95 12.81
CA THR A 273 3.38 7.21 12.70
C THR A 273 3.18 8.48 11.87
N ASP A 274 2.42 8.38 10.81
CA ASP A 274 2.05 9.52 9.98
C ASP A 274 1.07 10.44 10.70
N LYS A 275 1.04 11.67 10.26
CA LYS A 275 -0.01 12.63 10.62
C LYS A 275 -1.02 12.64 9.48
N ILE A 276 -2.14 11.95 9.68
CA ILE A 276 -3.23 11.86 8.72
C ILE A 276 -4.13 13.08 8.82
#